data_b4d657d16d45ebec52ad2f7619b0ad0c
#
_entry.id   b4d657d16d45ebec52ad2f7619b0ad0c
#
_cell.length_a   1.000
_cell.length_b   1.000
_cell.length_c   1.000
_cell.angle_alpha   90.00
_cell.angle_beta   90.00
_cell.angle_gamma   90.00
#
_symmetry.space_group_name_H-M   'P 1'
#
loop_
_entity.id
_entity.type
_entity.pdbx_description
1 polymer ?
#
loop_
_entity_poly.entity_id
_entity_poly.type
_entity_poly.pdbx_seq_one_letter_code
_entity_poly.pdbx_strand_id
1 'polypeptide(L)'
;MQHNNFYTFRFIAIITFVASLLLALASTQLKELQEFNVELDKKKNILKCIGKDLALLDADAITKEYESNIRNIILNSNGDIAANITSENLESVQNKSTGQLNYFIDNVEYLPAYKSSNPEAFIIPISGKGLWSTLYGYFALENDLNTVMGITFYKHGETPGLGGEVEKKWFQENFVGKKIFDQTGEFVSIKVVKGKVNDVYSGEALNHGVDGISGATITSRGVSDFLKRDLLRYGQYMKNNRTN
;
A
#
# COMPACT_ATOMS: atom_id res chain seq x y z
N MET A 1 -22.83 -42.64 34.12
CA MET A 1 -23.80 -41.89 33.32
C MET A 1 -23.42 -42.05 31.87
N GLN A 2 -24.15 -42.83 31.08
CA GLN A 2 -23.98 -42.87 29.63
C GLN A 2 -24.49 -41.54 29.07
N HIS A 3 -23.58 -40.66 28.66
CA HIS A 3 -23.98 -39.47 27.91
C HIS A 3 -24.57 -39.94 26.59
N ASN A 4 -25.87 -39.72 26.40
CA ASN A 4 -26.57 -40.04 25.18
C ASN A 4 -25.96 -39.16 24.08
N ASN A 5 -25.23 -39.73 23.15
CA ASN A 5 -24.56 -39.04 22.05
C ASN A 5 -25.55 -38.10 21.28
N PHE A 6 -26.83 -38.50 21.18
CA PHE A 6 -27.88 -37.71 20.56
C PHE A 6 -28.13 -36.35 21.29
N TYR A 7 -28.10 -36.36 22.64
CA TYR A 7 -28.24 -35.12 23.40
C TYR A 7 -27.05 -34.19 23.18
N THR A 8 -25.83 -34.73 23.15
CA THR A 8 -24.61 -33.96 22.90
C THR A 8 -24.62 -33.33 21.48
N PHE A 9 -24.98 -34.11 20.47
CA PHE A 9 -25.13 -33.58 19.09
C PHE A 9 -26.17 -32.48 18.99
N ARG A 10 -27.36 -32.68 19.58
CA ARG A 10 -28.42 -31.66 19.59
C ARG A 10 -27.97 -30.38 20.28
N PHE A 11 -27.28 -30.47 21.42
CA PHE A 11 -26.75 -29.36 22.18
C PHE A 11 -25.73 -28.56 21.35
N ILE A 12 -24.74 -29.26 20.76
CA ILE A 12 -23.74 -28.63 19.89
C ILE A 12 -24.39 -27.95 18.68
N ALA A 13 -25.35 -28.63 18.02
CA ALA A 13 -26.06 -28.06 16.87
C ALA A 13 -26.80 -26.76 17.21
N ILE A 14 -27.50 -26.72 18.36
CA ILE A 14 -28.21 -25.52 18.81
C ILE A 14 -27.23 -24.39 19.08
N ILE A 15 -26.14 -24.64 19.83
CA ILE A 15 -25.12 -23.60 20.14
C ILE A 15 -24.49 -23.09 18.85
N THR A 16 -24.08 -23.97 17.94
CA THR A 16 -23.48 -23.58 16.68
C THR A 16 -24.45 -22.73 15.84
N PHE A 17 -25.72 -23.13 15.77
CA PHE A 17 -26.73 -22.36 15.05
C PHE A 17 -26.93 -20.97 15.66
N VAL A 18 -27.09 -20.87 16.98
CA VAL A 18 -27.26 -19.58 17.67
C VAL A 18 -26.01 -18.69 17.49
N ALA A 19 -24.80 -19.24 17.67
CA ALA A 19 -23.56 -18.51 17.49
C ALA A 19 -23.40 -18.02 16.05
N SER A 20 -23.67 -18.87 15.04
CA SER A 20 -23.56 -18.48 13.64
C SER A 20 -24.61 -17.41 13.24
N LEU A 21 -25.85 -17.50 13.79
CA LEU A 21 -26.88 -16.49 13.58
C LEU A 21 -26.46 -15.14 14.16
N LEU A 22 -25.97 -15.11 15.39
CA LEU A 22 -25.49 -13.88 16.03
C LEU A 22 -24.33 -13.25 15.28
N LEU A 23 -23.37 -14.06 14.83
CA LEU A 23 -22.23 -13.59 14.02
C LEU A 23 -22.68 -13.03 12.67
N ALA A 24 -23.63 -13.69 12.00
CA ALA A 24 -24.19 -13.23 10.72
C ALA A 24 -24.90 -11.90 10.86
N LEU A 25 -25.73 -11.74 11.91
CA LEU A 25 -26.43 -10.47 12.20
C LEU A 25 -25.44 -9.35 12.52
N ALA A 26 -24.45 -9.60 13.38
CA ALA A 26 -23.44 -8.61 13.73
C ALA A 26 -22.61 -8.21 12.50
N SER A 27 -22.17 -9.17 11.68
CA SER A 27 -21.42 -8.92 10.46
C SER A 27 -22.21 -8.06 9.45
N THR A 28 -23.50 -8.35 9.28
CA THR A 28 -24.36 -7.61 8.35
C THR A 28 -24.57 -6.16 8.83
N GLN A 29 -24.84 -5.97 10.11
CA GLN A 29 -25.07 -4.62 10.69
C GLN A 29 -23.81 -3.75 10.69
N LEU A 30 -22.64 -4.36 10.84
CA LEU A 30 -21.36 -3.63 10.89
C LEU A 30 -20.74 -3.40 9.51
N LYS A 31 -21.29 -3.99 8.44
CA LYS A 31 -20.68 -3.96 7.11
C LYS A 31 -20.48 -2.54 6.58
N GLU A 32 -21.50 -1.70 6.63
CA GLU A 32 -21.42 -0.31 6.16
C GLU A 32 -20.37 0.51 6.93
N LEU A 33 -20.32 0.33 8.25
CA LEU A 33 -19.31 1.00 9.09
C LEU A 33 -17.89 0.50 8.79
N GLN A 34 -17.75 -0.79 8.51
CA GLN A 34 -16.45 -1.37 8.12
C GLN A 34 -15.99 -0.83 6.76
N GLU A 35 -16.88 -0.78 5.76
CA GLU A 35 -16.58 -0.23 4.44
C GLU A 35 -16.18 1.26 4.53
N PHE A 36 -16.93 2.05 5.29
CA PHE A 36 -16.61 3.45 5.55
C PHE A 36 -15.22 3.60 6.20
N ASN A 37 -14.92 2.81 7.24
CA ASN A 37 -13.63 2.88 7.92
C ASN A 37 -12.47 2.45 7.01
N VAL A 38 -12.66 1.45 6.15
CA VAL A 38 -11.65 1.01 5.18
C VAL A 38 -11.37 2.11 4.15
N GLU A 39 -12.41 2.77 3.66
CA GLU A 39 -12.25 3.89 2.72
C GLU A 39 -11.56 5.08 3.37
N LEU A 40 -11.98 5.44 4.58
CA LEU A 40 -11.36 6.51 5.36
C LEU A 40 -9.88 6.21 5.64
N ASP A 41 -9.55 4.96 5.95
CA ASP A 41 -8.15 4.56 6.19
C ASP A 41 -7.29 4.66 4.92
N LYS A 42 -7.83 4.31 3.76
CA LYS A 42 -7.16 4.54 2.46
C LYS A 42 -6.89 6.03 2.24
N LYS A 43 -7.91 6.89 2.41
CA LYS A 43 -7.77 8.36 2.29
C LYS A 43 -6.69 8.89 3.23
N LYS A 44 -6.71 8.48 4.51
CA LYS A 44 -5.69 8.83 5.52
C LYS A 44 -4.28 8.45 5.07
N ASN A 45 -4.10 7.25 4.58
CA ASN A 45 -2.76 6.76 4.20
C ASN A 45 -2.22 7.42 2.92
N ILE A 46 -3.08 7.78 1.97
CA ILE A 46 -2.70 8.58 0.81
C ILE A 46 -2.25 9.97 1.25
N LEU A 47 -3.01 10.65 2.13
CA LEU A 47 -2.65 11.97 2.64
C LEU A 47 -1.37 11.94 3.49
N LYS A 48 -1.19 10.94 4.35
CA LYS A 48 0.05 10.73 5.12
C LYS A 48 1.26 10.51 4.20
N CYS A 49 1.08 9.78 3.10
CA CYS A 49 2.14 9.50 2.13
C CYS A 49 2.72 10.77 1.49
N ILE A 50 1.92 11.83 1.39
CA ILE A 50 2.34 13.16 0.92
C ILE A 50 2.69 14.13 2.06
N GLY A 51 2.90 13.62 3.27
CA GLY A 51 3.35 14.41 4.41
C GLY A 51 2.29 15.24 5.13
N LYS A 52 0.98 15.02 4.86
CA LYS A 52 -0.09 15.74 5.59
C LYS A 52 -0.18 15.27 7.04
N ASP A 53 -0.22 16.22 7.97
CA ASP A 53 -0.52 15.94 9.36
C ASP A 53 -2.03 15.84 9.57
N LEU A 54 -2.49 14.67 10.01
CA LEU A 54 -3.91 14.35 10.21
C LEU A 54 -4.28 14.19 11.69
N ALA A 55 -3.36 14.50 12.62
CA ALA A 55 -3.52 14.19 14.04
C ALA A 55 -4.74 14.87 14.70
N LEU A 56 -5.14 16.04 14.20
CA LEU A 56 -6.25 16.83 14.74
C LEU A 56 -7.49 16.81 13.85
N LEU A 57 -7.49 16.04 12.75
CA LEU A 57 -8.60 16.01 11.80
C LEU A 57 -9.56 14.85 12.13
N ASP A 58 -10.84 15.15 12.12
CA ASP A 58 -11.90 14.14 12.15
C ASP A 58 -12.13 13.50 10.78
N ALA A 59 -13.06 12.55 10.68
CA ALA A 59 -13.33 11.79 9.47
C ALA A 59 -13.81 12.69 8.31
N ASP A 60 -14.63 13.69 8.62
CA ASP A 60 -15.20 14.60 7.62
C ASP A 60 -14.13 15.56 7.08
N ALA A 61 -13.29 16.10 7.95
CA ALA A 61 -12.16 16.95 7.57
C ALA A 61 -11.14 16.20 6.71
N ILE A 62 -10.84 14.93 7.03
CA ILE A 62 -9.96 14.08 6.24
C ILE A 62 -10.55 13.81 4.85
N THR A 63 -11.84 13.50 4.79
CA THR A 63 -12.53 13.27 3.53
C THR A 63 -12.51 14.52 2.66
N LYS A 64 -12.81 15.69 3.22
CA LYS A 64 -12.75 16.98 2.52
C LYS A 64 -11.34 17.33 2.03
N GLU A 65 -10.31 17.11 2.86
CA GLU A 65 -8.91 17.32 2.49
C GLU A 65 -8.51 16.41 1.32
N TYR A 66 -8.93 15.14 1.35
CA TYR A 66 -8.70 14.20 0.26
C TYR A 66 -9.39 14.66 -1.04
N GLU A 67 -10.68 14.96 -1.00
CA GLU A 67 -11.46 15.35 -2.19
C GLU A 67 -11.00 16.66 -2.82
N SER A 68 -10.47 17.59 -2.01
CA SER A 68 -9.96 18.86 -2.51
C SER A 68 -8.57 18.77 -3.15
N ASN A 69 -7.75 17.77 -2.75
CA ASN A 69 -6.34 17.71 -3.14
C ASN A 69 -6.00 16.51 -4.01
N ILE A 70 -6.73 15.40 -3.90
CA ILE A 70 -6.37 14.13 -4.55
C ILE A 70 -7.30 13.83 -5.73
N ARG A 71 -6.69 13.57 -6.86
CA ARG A 71 -7.37 13.12 -8.08
C ARG A 71 -6.94 11.69 -8.41
N ASN A 72 -7.91 10.79 -8.49
CA ASN A 72 -7.70 9.43 -8.99
C ASN A 72 -7.46 9.47 -10.49
N ILE A 73 -6.45 8.76 -10.96
CA ILE A 73 -6.16 8.57 -12.37
C ILE A 73 -5.92 7.10 -12.66
N ILE A 74 -6.19 6.69 -13.88
CA ILE A 74 -5.95 5.33 -14.35
C ILE A 74 -5.10 5.43 -15.60
N LEU A 75 -4.02 4.67 -15.65
CA LEU A 75 -3.08 4.68 -16.76
C LEU A 75 -3.26 3.41 -17.59
N ASN A 76 -3.12 3.55 -18.91
CA ASN A 76 -3.02 2.43 -19.83
C ASN A 76 -1.57 1.91 -19.92
N SER A 77 -1.32 0.87 -20.70
CA SER A 77 0.00 0.28 -20.93
C SER A 77 1.03 1.24 -21.55
N ASN A 78 0.58 2.29 -22.23
CA ASN A 78 1.44 3.31 -22.85
C ASN A 78 1.81 4.44 -21.88
N GLY A 79 1.28 4.39 -20.65
CA GLY A 79 1.46 5.45 -19.65
C GLY A 79 0.54 6.66 -19.86
N ASP A 80 -0.48 6.56 -20.71
CA ASP A 80 -1.45 7.65 -20.92
C ASP A 80 -2.60 7.53 -19.91
N ILE A 81 -3.20 8.68 -19.54
CA ILE A 81 -4.37 8.70 -18.68
C ILE A 81 -5.61 8.24 -19.48
N ALA A 82 -6.23 7.16 -19.03
CA ALA A 82 -7.47 6.64 -19.58
C ALA A 82 -8.68 7.42 -19.02
N ALA A 83 -9.03 8.53 -19.66
CA ALA A 83 -10.01 9.49 -19.17
C ALA A 83 -11.44 8.92 -19.01
N ASN A 84 -11.77 7.86 -19.73
CA ASN A 84 -13.13 7.25 -19.75
C ASN A 84 -13.27 6.08 -18.77
N ILE A 85 -12.25 5.81 -17.94
CA ILE A 85 -12.22 4.69 -16.99
C ILE A 85 -12.24 5.23 -15.57
N THR A 86 -13.11 4.67 -14.74
CA THR A 86 -13.17 4.96 -13.30
C THR A 86 -12.66 3.77 -12.48
N SER A 87 -12.24 4.02 -11.25
CA SER A 87 -11.75 2.97 -10.35
C SER A 87 -12.81 1.89 -10.03
N GLU A 88 -14.08 2.23 -10.15
CA GLU A 88 -15.21 1.30 -9.93
C GLU A 88 -15.30 0.20 -11.00
N ASN A 89 -14.78 0.48 -12.19
CA ASN A 89 -14.77 -0.48 -13.30
C ASN A 89 -13.58 -1.46 -13.22
N LEU A 90 -12.62 -1.23 -12.32
CA LEU A 90 -11.41 -2.03 -12.21
C LEU A 90 -11.65 -3.30 -11.39
N GLU A 91 -11.47 -4.46 -12.01
CA GLU A 91 -11.38 -5.73 -11.31
C GLU A 91 -9.96 -5.90 -10.77
N SER A 92 -9.83 -6.06 -9.43
CA SER A 92 -8.53 -6.28 -8.80
C SER A 92 -8.26 -7.77 -8.61
N VAL A 93 -7.13 -8.23 -9.12
CA VAL A 93 -6.67 -9.61 -8.99
C VAL A 93 -5.33 -9.67 -8.28
N GLN A 94 -5.28 -10.36 -7.14
CA GLN A 94 -4.04 -10.56 -6.41
C GLN A 94 -3.26 -11.76 -6.91
N ASN A 95 -2.00 -11.56 -7.27
CA ASN A 95 -1.06 -12.65 -7.47
C ASN A 95 -0.66 -13.26 -6.13
N LYS A 96 -1.08 -14.49 -5.86
CA LYS A 96 -0.87 -15.17 -4.57
C LYS A 96 0.61 -15.40 -4.23
N SER A 97 1.48 -15.56 -5.22
CA SER A 97 2.92 -15.82 -5.01
C SER A 97 3.70 -14.55 -4.68
N THR A 98 3.43 -13.46 -5.39
CA THR A 98 4.16 -12.20 -5.24
C THR A 98 3.46 -11.17 -4.34
N GLY A 99 2.16 -11.36 -4.06
CA GLY A 99 1.34 -10.40 -3.34
C GLY A 99 0.95 -9.17 -4.15
N GLN A 100 1.32 -9.10 -5.43
CA GLN A 100 1.03 -7.98 -6.32
C GLN A 100 -0.46 -7.87 -6.61
N LEU A 101 -0.98 -6.65 -6.58
CA LEU A 101 -2.31 -6.32 -7.10
C LEU A 101 -2.20 -5.91 -8.56
N ASN A 102 -2.98 -6.58 -9.40
CA ASN A 102 -3.17 -6.23 -10.80
C ASN A 102 -4.61 -5.78 -11.00
N TYR A 103 -4.85 -4.88 -11.94
CA TYR A 103 -6.16 -4.29 -12.18
C TYR A 103 -6.52 -4.43 -13.65
N PHE A 104 -7.71 -4.96 -13.93
CA PHE A 104 -8.15 -5.30 -15.27
C PHE A 104 -9.52 -4.73 -15.59
N ILE A 105 -9.75 -4.45 -16.87
CA ILE A 105 -11.05 -4.29 -17.51
C ILE A 105 -11.00 -5.09 -18.81
N ASP A 106 -11.92 -6.01 -19.00
CA ASP A 106 -11.97 -6.87 -20.20
C ASP A 106 -10.63 -7.55 -20.54
N ASN A 107 -9.93 -8.05 -19.52
CA ASN A 107 -8.58 -8.66 -19.60
C ASN A 107 -7.45 -7.72 -20.04
N VAL A 108 -7.69 -6.41 -20.13
CA VAL A 108 -6.66 -5.41 -20.37
C VAL A 108 -6.19 -4.86 -19.01
N GLU A 109 -4.87 -4.83 -18.80
CA GLU A 109 -4.29 -4.31 -17.56
C GLU A 109 -4.26 -2.78 -17.55
N TYR A 110 -4.66 -2.22 -16.41
CA TYR A 110 -4.61 -0.78 -16.12
C TYR A 110 -3.90 -0.53 -14.80
N LEU A 111 -3.33 0.66 -14.65
CA LEU A 111 -2.57 1.04 -13.46
C LEU A 111 -3.26 2.22 -12.75
N PRO A 112 -3.92 1.99 -11.61
CA PRO A 112 -4.47 3.06 -10.80
C PRO A 112 -3.34 3.86 -10.15
N ALA A 113 -3.47 5.18 -10.13
CA ALA A 113 -2.57 6.10 -9.42
C ALA A 113 -3.36 7.31 -8.93
N TYR A 114 -2.69 8.16 -8.14
CA TYR A 114 -3.30 9.37 -7.63
C TYR A 114 -2.37 10.55 -7.91
N LYS A 115 -2.96 11.70 -8.22
CA LYS A 115 -2.25 12.97 -8.28
C LYS A 115 -2.71 13.87 -7.14
N SER A 116 -1.75 14.44 -6.42
CA SER A 116 -2.00 15.49 -5.45
C SER A 116 -1.69 16.84 -6.06
N SER A 117 -2.52 17.85 -5.75
CA SER A 117 -2.31 19.23 -6.19
C SER A 117 -1.58 20.08 -5.14
N ASN A 118 -1.67 19.71 -3.86
CA ASN A 118 -1.00 20.44 -2.77
C ASN A 118 -0.66 19.50 -1.59
N PRO A 119 0.64 19.12 -1.43
CA PRO A 119 1.75 19.35 -2.36
C PRO A 119 1.56 18.59 -3.68
N GLU A 120 2.20 19.08 -4.77
CA GLU A 120 2.21 18.36 -6.03
C GLU A 120 2.95 17.03 -5.86
N ALA A 121 2.25 15.92 -6.11
CA ALA A 121 2.79 14.58 -5.98
C ALA A 121 2.12 13.58 -6.90
N PHE A 122 2.87 12.54 -7.26
CA PHE A 122 2.37 11.35 -7.94
C PHE A 122 2.41 10.16 -6.98
N ILE A 123 1.26 9.53 -6.71
CA ILE A 123 1.13 8.52 -5.68
C ILE A 123 0.76 7.19 -6.32
N ILE A 124 1.52 6.16 -6.01
CA ILE A 124 1.43 4.82 -6.57
C ILE A 124 0.98 3.85 -5.47
N PRO A 125 -0.08 3.06 -5.66
CA PRO A 125 -0.38 1.94 -4.78
C PRO A 125 0.67 0.84 -4.97
N ILE A 126 1.19 0.35 -3.86
CA ILE A 126 2.22 -0.70 -3.81
C ILE A 126 1.72 -1.90 -3.02
N SER A 127 2.10 -3.10 -3.45
CA SER A 127 1.76 -4.32 -2.72
C SER A 127 2.73 -5.46 -3.00
N GLY A 128 3.08 -6.22 -1.97
CA GLY A 128 3.93 -7.38 -2.16
C GLY A 128 4.13 -8.23 -0.93
N LYS A 129 4.77 -9.37 -1.08
CA LYS A 129 5.03 -10.30 0.01
C LYS A 129 6.07 -9.77 0.98
N GLY A 130 5.70 -9.79 2.27
CA GLY A 130 6.65 -9.81 3.37
C GLY A 130 7.03 -11.24 3.76
N LEU A 131 7.26 -11.47 5.04
CA LEU A 131 7.53 -12.82 5.57
C LEU A 131 6.24 -13.63 5.75
N TRP A 132 5.24 -13.06 6.41
CA TRP A 132 4.01 -13.75 6.80
C TRP A 132 2.80 -13.38 5.93
N SER A 133 2.79 -12.16 5.42
CA SER A 133 1.61 -11.61 4.76
C SER A 133 1.96 -10.83 3.49
N THR A 134 0.91 -10.34 2.83
CA THR A 134 1.05 -9.28 1.83
C THR A 134 1.01 -7.94 2.55
N LEU A 135 1.98 -7.08 2.24
CA LEU A 135 1.98 -5.68 2.63
C LEU A 135 1.28 -4.86 1.55
N TYR A 136 0.49 -3.88 1.98
CA TYR A 136 -0.19 -2.92 1.11
C TYR A 136 0.16 -1.51 1.57
N GLY A 137 0.45 -0.64 0.64
CA GLY A 137 0.85 0.73 0.94
C GLY A 137 0.68 1.68 -0.22
N TYR A 138 1.16 2.90 -0.02
CA TYR A 138 1.26 3.94 -1.03
C TYR A 138 2.68 4.49 -1.05
N PHE A 139 3.15 4.84 -2.24
CA PHE A 139 4.46 5.42 -2.48
C PHE A 139 4.28 6.72 -3.26
N ALA A 140 4.71 7.84 -2.70
CA ALA A 140 4.57 9.15 -3.30
C ALA A 140 5.91 9.66 -3.83
N LEU A 141 5.87 10.16 -5.05
CA LEU A 141 6.95 10.90 -5.69
C LEU A 141 6.60 12.38 -5.77
N GLU A 142 7.59 13.23 -5.65
CA GLU A 142 7.48 14.66 -5.96
C GLU A 142 7.17 14.87 -7.45
N ASN A 143 6.95 16.10 -7.85
CA ASN A 143 6.60 16.46 -9.24
C ASN A 143 7.70 16.09 -10.26
N ASP A 144 8.94 15.93 -9.81
CA ASP A 144 10.06 15.47 -10.65
C ASP A 144 9.97 13.98 -11.04
N LEU A 145 9.01 13.23 -10.47
CA LEU A 145 8.81 11.78 -10.65
C LEU A 145 10.05 10.94 -10.34
N ASN A 146 10.94 11.46 -9.50
CA ASN A 146 12.18 10.83 -9.07
C ASN A 146 12.37 10.84 -7.56
N THR A 147 12.13 12.00 -6.93
CA THR A 147 12.34 12.19 -5.51
C THR A 147 11.16 11.63 -4.71
N VAL A 148 11.46 10.81 -3.72
CA VAL A 148 10.44 10.20 -2.86
C VAL A 148 9.94 11.23 -1.88
N MET A 149 8.64 11.53 -1.92
CA MET A 149 7.95 12.37 -0.95
C MET A 149 7.60 11.60 0.31
N GLY A 150 7.21 10.33 0.17
CA GLY A 150 6.92 9.45 1.31
C GLY A 150 6.43 8.07 0.90
N ILE A 151 6.28 7.23 1.91
CA ILE A 151 5.73 5.88 1.79
C ILE A 151 4.84 5.60 3.00
N THR A 152 3.75 4.84 2.81
CA THR A 152 2.92 4.34 3.90
C THR A 152 2.60 2.87 3.71
N PHE A 153 2.42 2.16 4.82
CA PHE A 153 1.92 0.79 4.85
C PHE A 153 0.67 0.77 5.74
N TYR A 154 -0.47 0.40 5.18
CA TYR A 154 -1.76 0.48 5.88
C TYR A 154 -2.36 -0.89 6.20
N LYS A 155 -1.85 -1.95 5.58
CA LYS A 155 -2.35 -3.31 5.83
C LYS A 155 -1.23 -4.32 5.68
N HIS A 156 -1.01 -5.09 6.72
CA HIS A 156 -0.10 -6.24 6.76
C HIS A 156 -0.45 -7.16 7.94
N GLY A 157 0.15 -8.35 7.98
CA GLY A 157 0.09 -9.29 9.10
C GLY A 157 1.48 -9.72 9.55
N GLU A 158 2.45 -8.81 9.45
CA GLU A 158 3.81 -9.03 9.92
C GLU A 158 3.89 -8.94 11.45
N THR A 159 4.89 -9.59 12.05
CA THR A 159 5.07 -9.62 13.50
C THR A 159 5.41 -8.24 14.05
N PRO A 160 4.67 -7.72 15.07
CA PRO A 160 5.02 -6.48 15.77
C PRO A 160 6.44 -6.51 16.34
N GLY A 161 7.15 -5.38 16.26
CA GLY A 161 8.55 -5.28 16.71
C GLY A 161 9.58 -5.90 15.74
N LEU A 162 9.12 -6.55 14.66
CA LEU A 162 9.93 -7.13 13.59
C LEU A 162 9.45 -6.57 12.24
N GLY A 163 8.90 -7.42 11.36
CA GLY A 163 8.38 -6.99 10.07
C GLY A 163 7.28 -5.92 10.15
N GLY A 164 6.51 -5.89 11.24
CA GLY A 164 5.49 -4.87 11.49
C GLY A 164 6.03 -3.45 11.67
N GLU A 165 7.34 -3.28 11.90
CA GLU A 165 7.96 -1.95 11.99
C GLU A 165 7.87 -1.15 10.67
N VAL A 166 7.49 -1.77 9.55
CA VAL A 166 7.24 -1.07 8.27
C VAL A 166 6.16 0.02 8.38
N GLU A 167 5.20 -0.14 9.29
CA GLU A 167 4.14 0.87 9.53
C GLU A 167 4.61 2.05 10.40
N LYS A 168 5.78 1.95 11.03
CA LYS A 168 6.27 2.97 11.96
C LYS A 168 6.89 4.15 11.21
N LYS A 169 6.65 5.34 11.76
CA LYS A 169 7.11 6.61 11.21
C LYS A 169 8.62 6.62 10.97
N TRP A 170 9.42 6.11 11.92
CA TRP A 170 10.88 6.05 11.81
C TRP A 170 11.36 5.27 10.57
N PHE A 171 10.66 4.19 10.16
CA PHE A 171 11.01 3.43 8.98
C PHE A 171 10.58 4.16 7.70
N GLN A 172 9.36 4.68 7.69
CA GLN A 172 8.79 5.38 6.54
C GLN A 172 9.54 6.68 6.21
N GLU A 173 9.99 7.41 7.22
CA GLU A 173 10.76 8.65 7.06
C GLU A 173 12.13 8.45 6.40
N ASN A 174 12.73 7.24 6.49
CA ASN A 174 13.99 6.95 5.80
C ASN A 174 13.87 7.02 4.26
N PHE A 175 12.66 6.93 3.73
CA PHE A 175 12.42 6.99 2.28
C PHE A 175 12.35 8.42 1.75
N VAL A 176 12.01 9.39 2.60
CA VAL A 176 11.84 10.80 2.18
C VAL A 176 13.15 11.36 1.63
N GLY A 177 13.07 12.00 0.46
CA GLY A 177 14.22 12.57 -0.26
C GLY A 177 15.09 11.55 -0.99
N LYS A 178 14.81 10.24 -0.91
CA LYS A 178 15.48 9.23 -1.72
C LYS A 178 15.08 9.35 -3.19
N LYS A 179 15.90 8.78 -4.08
CA LYS A 179 15.69 8.87 -5.53
C LYS A 179 15.55 7.48 -6.16
N ILE A 180 14.60 7.35 -7.09
CA ILE A 180 14.35 6.08 -7.79
C ILE A 180 15.11 5.95 -9.10
N PHE A 181 15.65 7.06 -9.63
CA PHE A 181 16.54 7.09 -10.78
C PHE A 181 17.91 7.63 -10.35
N ASP A 182 18.98 7.10 -10.94
CA ASP A 182 20.35 7.58 -10.74
C ASP A 182 20.65 8.85 -11.56
N GLN A 183 21.91 9.34 -11.46
CA GLN A 183 22.37 10.53 -12.19
C GLN A 183 22.40 10.34 -13.71
N THR A 184 22.42 9.09 -14.20
CA THR A 184 22.35 8.78 -15.65
C THR A 184 20.91 8.73 -16.16
N GLY A 185 19.93 8.79 -15.23
CA GLY A 185 18.50 8.64 -15.53
C GLY A 185 18.05 7.18 -15.64
N GLU A 186 18.89 6.22 -15.21
CA GLU A 186 18.53 4.81 -15.16
C GLU A 186 17.69 4.52 -13.90
N PHE A 187 16.67 3.66 -14.06
CA PHE A 187 15.80 3.26 -12.95
C PHE A 187 16.50 2.26 -12.02
N VAL A 188 16.72 2.66 -10.78
CA VAL A 188 17.41 1.86 -9.75
C VAL A 188 16.50 1.43 -8.59
N SER A 189 15.37 2.13 -8.36
CA SER A 189 14.45 1.94 -7.22
C SER A 189 15.10 2.24 -5.87
N ILE A 190 14.39 1.94 -4.76
CA ILE A 190 14.90 2.07 -3.38
C ILE A 190 15.08 0.68 -2.79
N LYS A 191 16.25 0.44 -2.19
CA LYS A 191 16.58 -0.83 -1.55
C LYS A 191 16.63 -0.67 -0.03
N VAL A 192 15.91 -1.52 0.69
CA VAL A 192 16.06 -1.67 2.14
C VAL A 192 17.28 -2.57 2.38
N VAL A 193 18.36 -2.00 2.94
CA VAL A 193 19.61 -2.73 3.16
C VAL A 193 19.55 -3.55 4.46
N LYS A 194 20.49 -4.46 4.66
CA LYS A 194 20.66 -5.13 5.95
C LYS A 194 21.50 -4.21 6.88
N GLY A 195 20.94 -3.79 8.00
CA GLY A 195 21.60 -2.85 8.92
C GLY A 195 21.43 -1.39 8.50
N LYS A 196 22.48 -0.60 8.64
CA LYS A 196 22.47 0.82 8.31
C LYS A 196 22.90 1.05 6.86
N VAL A 197 22.23 1.98 6.19
CA VAL A 197 22.54 2.32 4.79
C VAL A 197 23.98 2.87 4.66
N ASN A 198 24.46 3.64 5.63
CA ASN A 198 25.81 4.22 5.64
C ASN A 198 26.93 3.17 5.80
N ASP A 199 26.61 1.97 6.31
CA ASP A 199 27.57 0.87 6.43
C ASP A 199 27.67 0.07 5.12
N VAL A 200 26.69 0.21 4.22
CA VAL A 200 26.57 -0.58 2.99
C VAL A 200 26.86 0.27 1.75
N TYR A 201 26.40 1.51 1.74
CA TYR A 201 26.49 2.42 0.61
C TYR A 201 27.29 3.67 0.94
N SER A 202 27.86 4.28 -0.11
CA SER A 202 28.57 5.57 -0.03
C SER A 202 28.26 6.41 -1.27
N GLY A 203 28.49 7.70 -1.17
CA GLY A 203 28.26 8.64 -2.28
C GLY A 203 26.81 8.62 -2.77
N GLU A 204 26.62 8.57 -4.08
CA GLU A 204 25.30 8.60 -4.71
C GLU A 204 24.41 7.42 -4.31
N ALA A 205 24.96 6.23 -4.10
CA ALA A 205 24.23 5.04 -3.72
C ALA A 205 23.40 5.22 -2.43
N LEU A 206 23.78 6.17 -1.57
CA LEU A 206 23.01 6.55 -0.39
C LEU A 206 21.59 7.07 -0.73
N ASN A 207 21.43 7.64 -1.92
CA ASN A 207 20.12 8.13 -2.37
C ASN A 207 19.14 7.01 -2.74
N HIS A 208 19.63 5.77 -2.93
CA HIS A 208 18.85 4.63 -3.38
C HIS A 208 18.71 3.54 -2.32
N GLY A 209 19.07 3.83 -1.08
CA GLY A 209 19.00 2.89 0.03
C GLY A 209 18.41 3.48 1.28
N VAL A 210 17.80 2.62 2.10
CA VAL A 210 17.27 2.93 3.42
C VAL A 210 17.68 1.85 4.42
N ASP A 211 17.70 2.22 5.70
CA ASP A 211 18.03 1.31 6.79
C ASP A 211 17.09 0.11 6.86
N GLY A 212 17.64 -1.06 7.14
CA GLY A 212 16.87 -2.27 7.37
C GLY A 212 16.24 -2.33 8.75
N ILE A 213 15.24 -3.19 8.86
CA ILE A 213 14.58 -3.50 10.14
C ILE A 213 15.32 -4.66 10.79
N SER A 214 15.80 -4.47 12.03
CA SER A 214 16.49 -5.51 12.78
C SER A 214 15.58 -6.73 12.98
N GLY A 215 16.08 -7.93 12.70
CA GLY A 215 15.32 -9.16 12.80
C GLY A 215 14.27 -9.39 11.70
N ALA A 216 14.10 -8.47 10.74
CA ALA A 216 13.08 -8.56 9.69
C ALA A 216 13.68 -8.55 8.26
N THR A 217 14.75 -9.28 8.05
CA THR A 217 15.49 -9.30 6.77
C THR A 217 14.62 -9.75 5.59
N ILE A 218 13.72 -10.71 5.79
CA ILE A 218 12.84 -11.22 4.73
C ILE A 218 11.81 -10.17 4.34
N THR A 219 11.15 -9.52 5.31
CA THR A 219 10.21 -8.42 5.08
C THR A 219 10.91 -7.24 4.40
N SER A 220 12.11 -6.86 4.84
CA SER A 220 12.93 -5.80 4.24
C SER A 220 13.28 -6.08 2.78
N ARG A 221 13.65 -7.33 2.47
CA ARG A 221 13.88 -7.78 1.09
C ARG A 221 12.59 -7.70 0.27
N GLY A 222 11.48 -8.20 0.83
CA GLY A 222 10.17 -8.12 0.19
C GLY A 222 9.80 -6.70 -0.20
N VAL A 223 10.00 -5.72 0.72
CA VAL A 223 9.77 -4.29 0.42
C VAL A 223 10.61 -3.83 -0.77
N SER A 224 11.90 -4.16 -0.81
CA SER A 224 12.80 -3.80 -1.93
C SER A 224 12.32 -4.39 -3.25
N ASP A 225 11.95 -5.67 -3.24
CA ASP A 225 11.57 -6.43 -4.44
C ASP A 225 10.25 -5.91 -5.02
N PHE A 226 9.23 -5.70 -4.19
CA PHE A 226 7.96 -5.23 -4.72
C PHE A 226 7.99 -3.73 -5.07
N LEU A 227 8.75 -2.89 -4.38
CA LEU A 227 8.94 -1.49 -4.78
C LEU A 227 9.55 -1.44 -6.19
N LYS A 228 10.63 -2.16 -6.44
CA LYS A 228 11.26 -2.20 -7.77
C LYS A 228 10.27 -2.65 -8.84
N ARG A 229 9.54 -3.73 -8.58
CA ARG A 229 8.56 -4.30 -9.50
C ARG A 229 7.39 -3.34 -9.77
N ASP A 230 6.77 -2.80 -8.71
CA ASP A 230 5.57 -1.98 -8.82
C ASP A 230 5.89 -0.63 -9.47
N LEU A 231 6.99 0.03 -9.08
CA LEU A 231 7.40 1.30 -9.67
C LEU A 231 7.76 1.15 -11.16
N LEU A 232 8.38 0.03 -11.55
CA LEU A 232 8.73 -0.22 -12.94
C LEU A 232 7.51 -0.25 -13.88
N ARG A 233 6.34 -0.69 -13.37
CA ARG A 233 5.09 -0.69 -14.15
C ARG A 233 4.64 0.72 -14.55
N TYR A 234 4.96 1.73 -13.74
CA TYR A 234 4.68 3.14 -14.03
C TYR A 234 5.80 3.82 -14.85
N GLY A 235 6.83 3.07 -15.23
CA GLY A 235 8.01 3.59 -15.92
C GLY A 235 7.68 4.36 -17.22
N GLN A 236 6.68 3.89 -18.00
CA GLN A 236 6.28 4.58 -19.22
C GLN A 236 5.64 5.95 -18.93
N TYR A 237 4.77 6.03 -17.91
CA TYR A 237 4.21 7.31 -17.48
C TYR A 237 5.31 8.27 -16.99
N MET A 238 6.25 7.76 -16.17
CA MET A 238 7.36 8.57 -15.65
C MET A 238 8.26 9.06 -16.78
N LYS A 239 8.56 8.22 -17.78
CA LYS A 239 9.36 8.60 -18.95
C LYS A 239 8.70 9.72 -19.76
N ASN A 240 7.38 9.68 -19.91
CA ASN A 240 6.63 10.65 -20.70
C ASN A 240 6.44 11.99 -19.97
N ASN A 241 6.48 12.01 -18.63
CA ASN A 241 6.09 13.16 -17.81
C ASN A 241 7.21 13.68 -16.89
N ARG A 242 8.35 12.98 -16.76
CA ARG A 242 9.46 13.44 -15.94
C ARG A 242 10.11 14.68 -16.57
N THR A 243 10.19 15.75 -15.79
CA THR A 243 11.01 16.92 -16.11
C THR A 243 12.47 16.58 -15.81
N ASN A 244 13.33 16.69 -16.82
CA ASN A 244 14.79 16.51 -16.66
C ASN A 244 15.39 17.62 -15.81
#